data_8f62f2f30ecc4ad643a2bb44a96df3be
#
_entry.id   8f62f2f30ecc4ad643a2bb44a96df3be
#
_cell.length_a   1.000
_cell.length_b   1.000
_cell.length_c   1.000
_cell.angle_alpha   90.00
_cell.angle_beta   90.00
_cell.angle_gamma   90.00
#
_symmetry.space_group_name_H-M   'P 1'
#
loop_
_entity.id
_entity.type
_entity.pdbx_description
1 polymer ?
#
loop_
_entity_poly.entity_id
_entity_poly.type
_entity_poly.pdbx_seq_one_letter_code
_entity_poly.pdbx_strand_id
1 'polypeptide(L)'
;MQQHTTSYSIKVALAAGLYPFLHYYNSNFDLADSWLQLLFLVCISFLLPLALVAISKFVFQLSLFQKFEKYRLTAVNLVVFLGLIAMLVFLANKKTIALVILGAALLSFLVYRFLNKIMVLQFILAILSFVSLVPRLWFMISYDTEWINIEPKLQQLQLEHTPNIYVIQPDGYANFSHLDKPPYSYDNSSFETMLTVKGFVNYPDFRSNYYSTLTSNSSLFAMKHHYYENTYPGNLKTYGSQEVVVGDYNNTLQILENNAYKTHFITDNSYFLVNRKQKAFDFCNVDQSKVKLYDSGGVPYTDIITDFNSVIQTVSASNNFFFIEKTIPSHVTHEKGYTLGVAGEREQYLKRLEIANEWLTQLIDIIYKYDENPMIVLVGDHGGYVGLQYVQEVETRKINAEETISSFNSLLTIKWPNEVSAENLSIKSSVNLFRTIFSVLGNSPELLANKEPNTSYIPLYDSFFGASYYKCINEDYEVVFEKISD
;
A
#
# COMPACT_ATOMS: atom_id res chain seq x y z
N MET A 1 29.11 -44.56 -14.96
CA MET A 1 27.99 -43.79 -14.43
C MET A 1 28.40 -43.23 -13.05
N GLN A 2 28.68 -41.95 -12.90
CA GLN A 2 28.86 -41.35 -11.57
C GLN A 2 27.52 -41.44 -10.83
N GLN A 3 27.43 -42.30 -9.82
CA GLN A 3 26.32 -42.26 -8.85
C GLN A 3 26.45 -40.95 -8.07
N HIS A 4 25.63 -39.98 -8.39
CA HIS A 4 25.54 -38.77 -7.58
C HIS A 4 25.08 -39.17 -6.17
N THR A 5 25.86 -38.76 -5.16
CA THR A 5 25.54 -39.01 -3.76
C THR A 5 24.26 -38.26 -3.39
N THR A 6 23.53 -38.71 -2.37
CA THR A 6 22.35 -38.04 -1.83
C THR A 6 22.69 -36.58 -1.48
N SER A 7 23.87 -36.34 -0.87
CA SER A 7 24.36 -35.01 -0.55
C SER A 7 24.49 -34.08 -1.77
N TYR A 8 24.96 -34.59 -2.91
CA TYR A 8 25.06 -33.81 -4.13
C TYR A 8 23.68 -33.44 -4.68
N SER A 9 22.74 -34.33 -4.65
CA SER A 9 21.36 -34.12 -5.09
C SER A 9 20.65 -33.03 -4.24
N ILE A 10 20.88 -33.03 -2.93
CA ILE A 10 20.38 -32.00 -2.02
C ILE A 10 21.00 -30.63 -2.37
N LYS A 11 22.32 -30.56 -2.62
CA LYS A 11 22.98 -29.30 -3.03
C LYS A 11 22.39 -28.74 -4.32
N VAL A 12 22.05 -29.60 -5.29
CA VAL A 12 21.40 -29.20 -6.56
C VAL A 12 20.04 -28.57 -6.31
N ALA A 13 19.22 -29.15 -5.42
CA ALA A 13 17.91 -28.61 -5.05
C ALA A 13 18.01 -27.28 -4.32
N LEU A 14 18.90 -27.17 -3.32
CA LEU A 14 19.13 -25.95 -2.56
C LEU A 14 19.64 -24.81 -3.43
N ALA A 15 20.59 -25.09 -4.33
CA ALA A 15 21.11 -24.07 -5.25
C ALA A 15 20.00 -23.48 -6.13
N ALA A 16 19.04 -24.30 -6.57
CA ALA A 16 17.93 -23.85 -7.41
C ALA A 16 16.92 -22.95 -6.67
N GLY A 17 16.69 -23.17 -5.37
CA GLY A 17 15.65 -22.45 -4.61
C GLY A 17 16.16 -21.25 -3.84
N LEU A 18 17.44 -21.26 -3.40
CA LEU A 18 17.94 -20.31 -2.39
C LEU A 18 17.92 -18.85 -2.88
N TYR A 19 18.41 -18.56 -4.09
CA TYR A 19 18.41 -17.19 -4.61
C TYR A 19 16.99 -16.67 -4.87
N PRO A 20 16.09 -17.38 -5.57
CA PRO A 20 14.72 -16.91 -5.75
C PRO A 20 14.00 -16.63 -4.43
N PHE A 21 14.18 -17.48 -3.42
CA PHE A 21 13.65 -17.26 -2.08
C PHE A 21 14.16 -15.96 -1.44
N LEU A 22 15.47 -15.81 -1.36
CA LEU A 22 16.10 -14.65 -0.74
C LEU A 22 15.79 -13.35 -1.49
N HIS A 23 15.79 -13.41 -2.81
CA HIS A 23 15.50 -12.26 -3.65
C HIS A 23 14.05 -11.80 -3.47
N TYR A 24 13.10 -12.74 -3.54
CA TYR A 24 11.69 -12.40 -3.34
C TYR A 24 11.45 -11.79 -1.95
N TYR A 25 11.98 -12.45 -0.91
CA TYR A 25 11.82 -11.96 0.45
C TYR A 25 12.45 -10.59 0.65
N ASN A 26 13.63 -10.37 0.07
CA ASN A 26 14.30 -9.09 0.12
C ASN A 26 13.54 -7.98 -0.63
N SER A 27 12.97 -8.28 -1.79
CA SER A 27 12.24 -7.29 -2.61
C SER A 27 10.85 -6.96 -2.09
N ASN A 28 10.25 -7.83 -1.27
CA ASN A 28 8.91 -7.68 -0.70
C ASN A 28 8.94 -7.70 0.83
N PHE A 29 10.01 -7.22 1.43
CA PHE A 29 10.26 -7.37 2.86
C PHE A 29 9.15 -6.78 3.74
N ASP A 30 8.67 -5.61 3.39
CA ASP A 30 7.61 -4.87 4.07
C ASP A 30 6.20 -5.45 3.86
N LEU A 31 6.03 -6.31 2.84
CA LEU A 31 4.77 -6.97 2.52
C LEU A 31 4.77 -8.48 2.83
N ALA A 32 5.94 -9.10 2.93
CA ALA A 32 6.11 -10.54 3.10
C ALA A 32 6.29 -10.93 4.58
N ASP A 33 5.39 -10.51 5.45
CA ASP A 33 5.50 -10.60 6.90
C ASP A 33 4.62 -11.69 7.55
N SER A 34 3.79 -12.39 6.77
CA SER A 34 2.97 -13.46 7.31
C SER A 34 3.72 -14.80 7.38
N TRP A 35 3.55 -15.53 8.50
CA TRP A 35 4.10 -16.88 8.66
C TRP A 35 3.61 -17.85 7.59
N LEU A 36 2.38 -17.69 7.12
CA LEU A 36 1.81 -18.54 6.06
C LEU A 36 2.52 -18.29 4.72
N GLN A 37 2.85 -17.04 4.43
CA GLN A 37 3.60 -16.66 3.23
C GLN A 37 5.03 -17.21 3.27
N LEU A 38 5.70 -17.07 4.41
CA LEU A 38 7.03 -17.63 4.62
C LEU A 38 7.01 -19.15 4.44
N LEU A 39 6.03 -19.84 5.04
CA LEU A 39 5.87 -21.31 4.89
C LEU A 39 5.66 -21.68 3.43
N PHE A 40 4.81 -20.98 2.71
CA PHE A 40 4.60 -21.21 1.27
C PHE A 40 5.88 -21.02 0.47
N LEU A 41 6.64 -19.94 0.71
CA LEU A 41 7.92 -19.69 0.05
C LEU A 41 8.95 -20.79 0.34
N VAL A 42 9.03 -21.26 1.59
CA VAL A 42 9.88 -22.38 1.98
C VAL A 42 9.47 -23.67 1.24
N CYS A 43 8.16 -23.93 1.18
CA CYS A 43 7.65 -25.12 0.47
C CYS A 43 8.03 -25.10 -1.01
N ILE A 44 7.79 -24.04 -1.73
CA ILE A 44 8.06 -23.98 -3.19
C ILE A 44 9.56 -23.87 -3.51
N SER A 45 10.35 -23.20 -2.64
CA SER A 45 11.77 -22.96 -2.89
C SER A 45 12.67 -24.09 -2.41
N PHE A 46 12.25 -24.90 -1.46
CA PHE A 46 13.08 -25.96 -0.88
C PHE A 46 12.41 -27.34 -0.91
N LEU A 47 11.18 -27.49 -0.40
CA LEU A 47 10.54 -28.80 -0.35
C LEU A 47 10.17 -29.32 -1.75
N LEU A 48 9.62 -28.46 -2.61
CA LEU A 48 9.30 -28.83 -3.99
C LEU A 48 10.55 -29.25 -4.79
N PRO A 49 11.67 -28.51 -4.81
CA PRO A 49 12.90 -28.95 -5.48
C PRO A 49 13.44 -30.29 -4.96
N LEU A 50 13.42 -30.50 -3.65
CA LEU A 50 13.85 -31.78 -3.04
C LEU A 50 12.96 -32.93 -3.49
N ALA A 51 11.64 -32.73 -3.49
CA ALA A 51 10.67 -33.70 -3.98
C ALA A 51 10.88 -34.00 -5.47
N LEU A 52 11.08 -32.96 -6.29
CA LEU A 52 11.35 -33.14 -7.73
C LEU A 52 12.65 -33.94 -7.99
N VAL A 53 13.72 -33.66 -7.22
CA VAL A 53 14.96 -34.44 -7.30
C VAL A 53 14.70 -35.91 -6.93
N ALA A 54 13.94 -36.19 -5.87
CA ALA A 54 13.61 -37.53 -5.45
C ALA A 54 12.74 -38.27 -6.51
N ILE A 55 11.64 -37.62 -6.94
CA ILE A 55 10.71 -38.18 -7.94
C ILE A 55 11.45 -38.44 -9.27
N SER A 56 12.26 -37.47 -9.71
CA SER A 56 13.02 -37.63 -10.97
C SER A 56 13.93 -38.87 -10.95
N LYS A 57 14.46 -39.25 -9.78
CA LYS A 57 15.27 -40.47 -9.64
C LYS A 57 14.47 -41.72 -10.04
N PHE A 58 13.22 -41.84 -9.64
CA PHE A 58 12.35 -42.95 -10.00
C PHE A 58 11.93 -42.88 -11.48
N VAL A 59 11.58 -41.71 -11.97
CA VAL A 59 11.17 -41.52 -13.39
C VAL A 59 12.30 -41.91 -14.35
N PHE A 60 13.53 -41.51 -14.06
CA PHE A 60 14.67 -41.78 -14.94
C PHE A 60 15.23 -43.24 -14.79
N GLN A 61 14.71 -44.04 -13.85
CA GLN A 61 14.94 -45.46 -13.80
C GLN A 61 14.10 -46.23 -14.82
N LEU A 62 13.01 -45.66 -15.32
CA LEU A 62 12.19 -46.27 -16.35
C LEU A 62 12.99 -46.39 -17.67
N SER A 63 12.85 -47.53 -18.38
CA SER A 63 13.60 -47.84 -19.59
C SER A 63 13.54 -46.75 -20.66
N LEU A 64 12.39 -46.08 -20.77
CA LEU A 64 12.17 -44.98 -21.72
C LEU A 64 13.07 -43.77 -21.43
N PHE A 65 13.31 -43.44 -20.16
CA PHE A 65 14.03 -42.24 -19.73
C PHE A 65 15.48 -42.51 -19.31
N GLN A 66 15.87 -43.74 -19.13
CA GLN A 66 17.20 -44.14 -18.63
C GLN A 66 18.36 -43.55 -19.45
N LYS A 67 18.21 -43.44 -20.77
CA LYS A 67 19.21 -42.83 -21.66
C LYS A 67 19.45 -41.33 -21.41
N PHE A 68 18.53 -40.68 -20.72
CA PHE A 68 18.58 -39.25 -20.40
C PHE A 68 19.05 -38.95 -18.95
N GLU A 69 19.36 -39.97 -18.14
CA GLU A 69 19.74 -39.84 -16.72
C GLU A 69 20.84 -38.80 -16.49
N LYS A 70 21.82 -38.68 -17.41
CA LYS A 70 22.91 -37.68 -17.32
C LYS A 70 22.44 -36.21 -17.31
N TYR A 71 21.23 -35.92 -17.80
CA TYR A 71 20.64 -34.58 -17.84
C TYR A 71 19.74 -34.30 -16.64
N ARG A 72 19.32 -35.33 -15.91
CA ARG A 72 18.29 -35.29 -14.87
C ARG A 72 18.47 -34.14 -13.86
N LEU A 73 19.61 -34.12 -13.17
CA LEU A 73 19.84 -33.11 -12.12
C LEU A 73 19.91 -31.69 -12.68
N THR A 74 20.49 -31.55 -13.88
CA THR A 74 20.53 -30.21 -14.53
C THR A 74 19.15 -29.77 -14.96
N ALA A 75 18.32 -30.67 -15.48
CA ALA A 75 16.94 -30.36 -15.86
C ALA A 75 16.12 -29.94 -14.65
N VAL A 76 16.19 -30.67 -13.53
CA VAL A 76 15.49 -30.30 -12.30
C VAL A 76 15.99 -28.97 -11.78
N ASN A 77 17.31 -28.73 -11.72
CA ASN A 77 17.87 -27.45 -11.23
C ASN A 77 17.40 -26.26 -12.08
N LEU A 78 17.53 -26.34 -13.40
CA LEU A 78 17.17 -25.22 -14.29
C LEU A 78 15.67 -24.97 -14.35
N VAL A 79 14.86 -26.03 -14.40
CA VAL A 79 13.38 -25.91 -14.39
C VAL A 79 12.91 -25.23 -13.12
N VAL A 80 13.43 -25.65 -11.97
CA VAL A 80 13.09 -25.02 -10.68
C VAL A 80 13.61 -23.59 -10.62
N PHE A 81 14.89 -23.37 -10.87
CA PHE A 81 15.52 -22.05 -10.76
C PHE A 81 14.84 -21.02 -11.67
N LEU A 82 14.75 -21.32 -12.97
CA LEU A 82 14.15 -20.38 -13.94
C LEU A 82 12.65 -20.26 -13.77
N GLY A 83 11.96 -21.35 -13.38
CA GLY A 83 10.53 -21.30 -13.06
C GLY A 83 10.22 -20.42 -11.86
N LEU A 84 11.01 -20.52 -10.79
CA LEU A 84 10.89 -19.65 -9.62
C LEU A 84 11.25 -18.18 -9.94
N ILE A 85 12.30 -17.95 -10.74
CA ILE A 85 12.63 -16.62 -11.23
C ILE A 85 11.45 -16.02 -12.01
N ALA A 86 10.89 -16.76 -12.97
CA ALA A 86 9.75 -16.27 -13.74
C ALA A 86 8.53 -15.97 -12.85
N MET A 87 8.29 -16.81 -11.84
CA MET A 87 7.14 -16.67 -10.95
C MET A 87 7.33 -15.57 -9.89
N LEU A 88 8.46 -15.55 -9.18
CA LEU A 88 8.67 -14.73 -7.99
C LEU A 88 9.38 -13.39 -8.28
N VAL A 89 10.20 -13.34 -9.33
CA VAL A 89 10.96 -12.13 -9.67
C VAL A 89 10.25 -11.31 -10.74
N PHE A 90 9.77 -11.99 -11.80
CA PHE A 90 9.13 -11.31 -12.93
C PHE A 90 7.61 -11.35 -12.89
N LEU A 91 7.00 -11.99 -11.89
CA LEU A 91 5.54 -12.12 -11.74
C LEU A 91 4.85 -12.56 -13.05
N ALA A 92 5.50 -13.42 -13.81
CA ALA A 92 5.09 -13.82 -15.14
C ALA A 92 3.74 -14.55 -15.11
N ASN A 93 2.95 -14.35 -16.16
CA ASN A 93 1.71 -15.09 -16.32
C ASN A 93 1.95 -16.59 -16.57
N LYS A 94 0.94 -17.43 -16.34
CA LYS A 94 1.01 -18.90 -16.43
C LYS A 94 1.57 -19.41 -17.76
N LYS A 95 1.27 -18.73 -18.88
CA LYS A 95 1.77 -19.12 -20.21
C LYS A 95 3.26 -18.88 -20.32
N THR A 96 3.74 -17.73 -19.87
CA THR A 96 5.18 -17.40 -19.84
C THR A 96 5.94 -18.35 -18.93
N ILE A 97 5.43 -18.64 -17.73
CA ILE A 97 6.06 -19.63 -16.82
C ILE A 97 6.19 -21.01 -17.50
N ALA A 98 5.13 -21.48 -18.17
CA ALA A 98 5.18 -22.75 -18.90
C ALA A 98 6.23 -22.76 -20.02
N LEU A 99 6.36 -21.67 -20.78
CA LEU A 99 7.39 -21.53 -21.81
C LEU A 99 8.80 -21.51 -21.22
N VAL A 100 9.01 -20.82 -20.09
CA VAL A 100 10.29 -20.78 -19.37
C VAL A 100 10.67 -22.18 -18.87
N ILE A 101 9.73 -22.93 -18.31
CA ILE A 101 9.96 -24.31 -17.85
C ILE A 101 10.36 -25.22 -19.03
N LEU A 102 9.66 -25.11 -20.15
CA LEU A 102 9.99 -25.89 -21.36
C LEU A 102 11.38 -25.51 -21.88
N GLY A 103 11.67 -24.21 -21.98
CA GLY A 103 12.99 -23.70 -22.39
C GLY A 103 14.12 -24.17 -21.46
N ALA A 104 13.89 -24.16 -20.15
CA ALA A 104 14.82 -24.64 -19.14
C ALA A 104 15.12 -26.14 -19.30
N ALA A 105 14.08 -26.95 -19.55
CA ALA A 105 14.23 -28.36 -19.81
C ALA A 105 15.07 -28.61 -21.09
N LEU A 106 14.81 -27.88 -22.17
CA LEU A 106 15.60 -27.99 -23.40
C LEU A 106 17.04 -27.50 -23.20
N LEU A 107 17.25 -26.41 -22.51
CA LEU A 107 18.57 -25.84 -22.21
C LEU A 107 19.43 -26.86 -21.41
N SER A 108 18.82 -27.68 -20.58
CA SER A 108 19.52 -28.65 -19.78
C SER A 108 20.35 -29.68 -20.62
N PHE A 109 19.90 -29.95 -21.84
CA PHE A 109 20.65 -30.83 -22.78
C PHE A 109 21.95 -30.20 -23.25
N LEU A 110 22.03 -28.88 -23.33
CA LEU A 110 23.21 -28.17 -23.79
C LEU A 110 24.21 -27.94 -22.66
N VAL A 111 23.71 -27.62 -21.44
CA VAL A 111 24.57 -27.12 -20.35
C VAL A 111 24.82 -28.15 -19.23
N TYR A 112 24.39 -29.42 -19.36
CA TYR A 112 24.49 -30.40 -18.27
C TYR A 112 25.93 -30.63 -17.74
N ARG A 113 26.94 -30.45 -18.59
CA ARG A 113 28.36 -30.53 -18.18
C ARG A 113 28.80 -29.38 -17.26
N PHE A 114 28.04 -28.31 -17.22
CA PHE A 114 28.36 -27.13 -16.46
C PHE A 114 27.56 -26.97 -15.16
N LEU A 115 26.79 -27.99 -14.73
CA LEU A 115 25.93 -27.93 -13.55
C LEU A 115 26.65 -27.41 -12.32
N ASN A 116 27.88 -27.82 -12.03
CA ASN A 116 28.65 -27.31 -10.89
C ASN A 116 28.91 -25.79 -11.00
N LYS A 117 29.21 -25.29 -12.21
CA LYS A 117 29.42 -23.85 -12.43
C LYS A 117 28.12 -23.06 -12.28
N ILE A 118 27.01 -23.65 -12.75
CA ILE A 118 25.67 -23.08 -12.59
C ILE A 118 25.30 -22.97 -11.09
N MET A 119 25.51 -24.02 -10.31
CA MET A 119 25.28 -24.00 -8.86
C MET A 119 26.14 -22.95 -8.15
N VAL A 120 27.43 -22.84 -8.54
CA VAL A 120 28.30 -21.79 -7.98
C VAL A 120 27.74 -20.39 -8.26
N LEU A 121 27.30 -20.13 -9.49
CA LEU A 121 26.65 -18.86 -9.84
C LEU A 121 25.38 -18.62 -9.00
N GLN A 122 24.51 -19.65 -8.88
CA GLN A 122 23.30 -19.56 -8.07
C GLN A 122 23.60 -19.26 -6.59
N PHE A 123 24.64 -19.87 -6.01
CA PHE A 123 25.06 -19.55 -4.63
C PHE A 123 25.66 -18.16 -4.50
N ILE A 124 26.42 -17.67 -5.49
CA ILE A 124 26.92 -16.29 -5.49
C ILE A 124 25.74 -15.31 -5.49
N LEU A 125 24.74 -15.50 -6.35
CA LEU A 125 23.54 -14.68 -6.37
C LEU A 125 22.78 -14.72 -5.03
N ALA A 126 22.69 -15.91 -4.42
CA ALA A 126 22.08 -16.09 -3.11
C ALA A 126 22.83 -15.33 -2.01
N ILE A 127 24.16 -15.39 -2.01
CA ILE A 127 25.00 -14.64 -1.04
C ILE A 127 24.79 -13.14 -1.21
N LEU A 128 24.80 -12.61 -2.43
CA LEU A 128 24.56 -11.20 -2.69
C LEU A 128 23.18 -10.77 -2.20
N SER A 129 22.15 -11.58 -2.47
CA SER A 129 20.80 -11.32 -1.98
C SER A 129 20.71 -11.39 -0.45
N PHE A 130 21.39 -12.32 0.19
CA PHE A 130 21.45 -12.42 1.65
C PHE A 130 22.14 -11.21 2.27
N VAL A 131 23.27 -10.77 1.73
CA VAL A 131 23.99 -9.57 2.19
C VAL A 131 23.07 -8.34 2.13
N SER A 132 22.27 -8.18 1.08
CA SER A 132 21.31 -7.08 0.98
C SER A 132 20.11 -7.22 1.90
N LEU A 133 19.79 -8.44 2.39
CA LEU A 133 18.71 -8.69 3.35
C LEU A 133 19.11 -8.36 4.79
N VAL A 134 20.40 -8.51 5.15
CA VAL A 134 20.88 -8.31 6.53
C VAL A 134 20.50 -6.95 7.13
N PRO A 135 20.69 -5.80 6.43
CA PRO A 135 20.29 -4.50 6.96
C PRO A 135 18.77 -4.42 7.26
N ARG A 136 17.95 -5.04 6.42
CA ARG A 136 16.49 -5.06 6.61
C ARG A 136 16.06 -5.90 7.81
N LEU A 137 16.69 -7.07 8.00
CA LEU A 137 16.48 -7.88 9.20
C LEU A 137 16.92 -7.15 10.47
N TRP A 138 18.05 -6.43 10.38
CA TRP A 138 18.51 -5.60 11.49
C TRP A 138 17.52 -4.50 11.83
N PHE A 139 17.00 -3.81 10.81
CA PHE A 139 15.96 -2.80 10.98
C PHE A 139 14.71 -3.38 11.63
N MET A 140 14.22 -4.53 11.16
CA MET A 140 13.04 -5.17 11.74
C MET A 140 13.22 -5.45 13.25
N ILE A 141 14.43 -5.85 13.67
CA ILE A 141 14.74 -6.15 15.08
C ILE A 141 14.89 -4.85 15.90
N SER A 142 15.41 -3.79 15.29
CA SER A 142 15.67 -2.50 15.93
C SER A 142 14.58 -1.46 15.67
N TYR A 143 13.49 -1.84 15.02
CA TYR A 143 12.40 -0.92 14.68
C TYR A 143 11.79 -0.34 15.95
N ASP A 144 11.82 1.00 16.01
CA ASP A 144 11.27 1.74 17.11
C ASP A 144 9.85 2.22 16.76
N THR A 145 8.93 2.03 17.68
CA THR A 145 7.54 2.46 17.59
C THR A 145 7.23 3.69 18.45
N GLU A 146 8.23 4.31 19.08
CA GLU A 146 8.00 5.50 19.92
C GLU A 146 7.42 6.68 19.13
N TRP A 147 7.72 6.77 17.83
CA TRP A 147 7.18 7.80 16.95
C TRP A 147 5.65 7.81 16.88
N ILE A 148 4.97 6.68 17.14
CA ILE A 148 3.50 6.55 17.13
C ILE A 148 2.87 7.19 18.36
N ASN A 149 3.61 7.36 19.44
CA ASN A 149 3.07 7.85 20.70
C ASN A 149 2.54 9.27 20.58
N ILE A 150 1.30 9.46 20.95
CA ILE A 150 0.65 10.76 21.08
C ILE A 150 0.60 11.18 22.55
N GLU A 151 0.39 12.45 22.81
CA GLU A 151 0.29 12.98 24.16
C GLU A 151 -0.89 12.33 24.92
N PRO A 152 -0.72 12.04 26.25
CA PRO A 152 -1.76 11.39 27.06
C PRO A 152 -3.10 12.12 27.06
N LYS A 153 -3.07 13.45 26.94
CA LYS A 153 -4.29 14.28 26.91
C LYS A 153 -5.14 13.98 25.67
N LEU A 154 -4.53 13.78 24.51
CA LEU A 154 -5.23 13.40 23.29
C LEU A 154 -5.67 11.94 23.35
N GLN A 155 -4.80 11.04 23.83
CA GLN A 155 -5.10 9.62 23.93
C GLN A 155 -6.28 9.31 24.86
N GLN A 156 -6.46 10.08 25.93
CA GLN A 156 -7.51 9.90 26.94
C GLN A 156 -8.68 10.89 26.73
N LEU A 157 -8.76 11.56 25.60
CA LEU A 157 -9.78 12.55 25.32
C LEU A 157 -11.18 11.95 25.41
N GLN A 158 -12.07 12.66 26.15
CA GLN A 158 -13.49 12.38 26.13
C GLN A 158 -14.18 13.36 25.18
N LEU A 159 -14.93 12.83 24.23
CA LEU A 159 -15.67 13.65 23.27
C LEU A 159 -16.95 14.17 23.89
N GLU A 160 -17.22 15.47 23.78
CA GLU A 160 -18.48 16.10 24.19
C GLU A 160 -19.60 15.82 23.16
N HIS A 161 -19.22 15.76 21.88
CA HIS A 161 -20.11 15.46 20.78
C HIS A 161 -19.72 14.11 20.15
N THR A 162 -20.67 13.20 20.06
CA THR A 162 -20.43 11.84 19.55
C THR A 162 -21.36 11.50 18.37
N PRO A 163 -21.28 12.26 17.23
CA PRO A 163 -22.04 11.94 16.02
C PRO A 163 -21.53 10.63 15.41
N ASN A 164 -22.31 10.01 14.53
CA ASN A 164 -21.71 9.03 13.62
C ASN A 164 -20.74 9.75 12.68
N ILE A 165 -19.58 9.15 12.48
CA ILE A 165 -18.48 9.70 11.67
C ILE A 165 -18.27 8.81 10.45
N TYR A 166 -18.42 9.39 9.27
CA TYR A 166 -18.23 8.72 7.99
C TYR A 166 -17.01 9.34 7.28
N VAL A 167 -15.88 8.67 7.34
CA VAL A 167 -14.67 9.05 6.58
C VAL A 167 -14.69 8.29 5.27
N ILE A 168 -14.94 9.01 4.18
CA ILE A 168 -15.03 8.46 2.84
C ILE A 168 -13.77 8.89 2.08
N GLN A 169 -12.98 7.91 1.66
CA GLN A 169 -11.70 8.14 1.00
C GLN A 169 -11.73 7.66 -0.45
N PRO A 170 -11.98 8.59 -1.40
CA PRO A 170 -11.70 8.35 -2.81
C PRO A 170 -10.19 8.46 -3.05
N ASP A 171 -9.53 7.33 -3.38
CA ASP A 171 -8.09 7.27 -3.65
C ASP A 171 -7.70 8.22 -4.79
N GLY A 172 -6.68 9.03 -4.55
CA GLY A 172 -6.11 9.92 -5.55
C GLY A 172 -7.00 11.08 -5.98
N TYR A 173 -8.00 11.47 -5.18
CA TYR A 173 -8.91 12.58 -5.53
C TYR A 173 -8.26 13.93 -5.24
N ALA A 174 -7.95 14.70 -6.29
CA ALA A 174 -7.36 16.03 -6.19
C ALA A 174 -8.31 17.05 -5.53
N ASN A 175 -7.76 18.04 -4.82
CA ASN A 175 -8.56 19.09 -4.19
C ASN A 175 -9.26 19.97 -5.24
N PHE A 176 -10.47 20.41 -4.94
CA PHE A 176 -11.27 21.28 -5.81
C PHE A 176 -10.53 22.55 -6.22
N SER A 177 -9.73 23.13 -5.32
CA SER A 177 -8.93 24.34 -5.58
C SER A 177 -7.90 24.21 -6.72
N HIS A 178 -7.68 22.99 -7.23
CA HIS A 178 -6.71 22.69 -8.29
C HIS A 178 -7.32 22.00 -9.51
N LEU A 179 -8.55 21.50 -9.42
CA LEU A 179 -9.19 20.83 -10.55
C LEU A 179 -9.44 21.75 -11.74
N ASP A 180 -9.76 23.01 -11.52
CA ASP A 180 -9.98 24.04 -12.56
C ASP A 180 -8.67 24.56 -13.19
N LYS A 181 -7.51 24.26 -12.59
CA LYS A 181 -6.18 24.71 -13.01
C LYS A 181 -5.39 23.61 -13.75
N PRO A 182 -4.35 24.00 -14.51
CA PRO A 182 -3.36 23.02 -14.97
C PRO A 182 -2.75 22.26 -13.77
N PRO A 183 -2.45 20.95 -13.93
CA PRO A 183 -2.56 20.15 -15.16
C PRO A 183 -3.95 19.53 -15.37
N TYR A 184 -4.89 19.67 -14.42
CA TYR A 184 -6.23 19.06 -14.51
C TYR A 184 -7.12 19.80 -15.53
N SER A 185 -7.30 21.11 -15.39
CA SER A 185 -8.17 21.96 -16.22
C SER A 185 -9.55 21.32 -16.45
N TYR A 186 -10.25 21.04 -15.37
CA TYR A 186 -11.54 20.36 -15.34
C TYR A 186 -12.55 21.13 -14.52
N ASP A 187 -13.75 21.34 -15.07
CA ASP A 187 -14.85 22.00 -14.35
C ASP A 187 -15.61 20.98 -13.49
N ASN A 188 -15.43 21.06 -12.19
CA ASN A 188 -16.09 20.20 -11.18
C ASN A 188 -17.21 20.95 -10.43
N SER A 189 -17.58 22.14 -10.86
CA SER A 189 -18.48 23.08 -10.17
C SER A 189 -19.86 22.51 -9.83
N SER A 190 -20.38 21.60 -10.65
CA SER A 190 -21.67 20.92 -10.41
C SER A 190 -21.62 20.07 -9.12
N PHE A 191 -20.57 19.26 -8.94
CA PHE A 191 -20.39 18.44 -7.75
C PHE A 191 -20.10 19.28 -6.52
N GLU A 192 -19.24 20.31 -6.64
CA GLU A 192 -18.92 21.26 -5.55
C GLU A 192 -20.16 22.02 -5.07
N THR A 193 -21.00 22.47 -6.00
CA THR A 193 -22.27 23.14 -5.68
C THR A 193 -23.22 22.22 -4.92
N MET A 194 -23.33 20.95 -5.35
CA MET A 194 -24.16 19.95 -4.67
C MET A 194 -23.67 19.74 -3.22
N LEU A 195 -22.37 19.62 -3.00
CA LEU A 195 -21.80 19.49 -1.66
C LEU A 195 -22.05 20.72 -0.80
N THR A 196 -21.88 21.92 -1.36
CA THR A 196 -22.15 23.18 -0.68
C THR A 196 -23.60 23.29 -0.22
N VAL A 197 -24.55 22.92 -1.10
CA VAL A 197 -25.99 22.90 -0.77
C VAL A 197 -26.30 21.88 0.35
N LYS A 198 -25.57 20.78 0.41
CA LYS A 198 -25.66 19.79 1.50
C LYS A 198 -24.90 20.20 2.79
N GLY A 199 -24.33 21.40 2.84
CA GLY A 199 -23.66 21.94 4.03
C GLY A 199 -22.22 21.50 4.24
N PHE A 200 -21.55 21.01 3.20
CA PHE A 200 -20.13 20.72 3.27
C PHE A 200 -19.28 21.98 3.22
N VAL A 201 -18.20 21.99 4.00
CA VAL A 201 -17.17 23.04 4.02
C VAL A 201 -15.91 22.49 3.35
N ASN A 202 -15.44 23.16 2.30
CA ASN A 202 -14.22 22.78 1.60
C ASN A 202 -12.97 23.40 2.25
N TYR A 203 -11.86 22.64 2.26
CA TYR A 203 -10.55 23.05 2.76
C TYR A 203 -9.54 23.10 1.60
N PRO A 204 -9.39 24.25 0.91
CA PRO A 204 -8.70 24.35 -0.37
C PRO A 204 -7.18 24.11 -0.30
N ASP A 205 -6.56 24.34 0.87
CA ASP A 205 -5.10 24.17 1.06
C ASP A 205 -4.72 22.80 1.61
N PHE A 206 -5.69 21.88 1.69
CA PHE A 206 -5.43 20.55 2.24
C PHE A 206 -4.57 19.71 1.29
N ARG A 207 -3.62 18.99 1.90
CA ARG A 207 -2.70 18.12 1.20
C ARG A 207 -2.33 16.87 2.00
N SER A 208 -1.91 15.85 1.30
CA SER A 208 -1.29 14.70 1.94
C SER A 208 0.15 15.03 2.40
N ASN A 209 0.60 14.35 3.46
CA ASN A 209 1.98 14.48 3.94
C ASN A 209 2.93 13.51 3.23
N TYR A 210 2.38 12.47 2.60
CA TYR A 210 3.13 11.45 1.89
C TYR A 210 2.46 11.12 0.55
N TYR A 211 3.24 10.56 -0.36
CA TYR A 211 2.87 10.41 -1.76
C TYR A 211 2.11 9.10 -2.07
N SER A 212 1.97 8.15 -1.16
CA SER A 212 1.27 6.88 -1.43
C SER A 212 0.14 6.62 -0.43
N THR A 213 -0.86 5.88 -0.87
CA THR A 213 -2.04 5.53 -0.09
C THR A 213 -1.68 4.97 1.29
N LEU A 214 -0.76 4.01 1.36
CA LEU A 214 -0.40 3.36 2.62
C LEU A 214 0.27 4.33 3.59
N THR A 215 1.23 5.12 3.12
CA THR A 215 2.01 6.03 3.95
C THR A 215 1.23 7.28 4.35
N SER A 216 0.37 7.77 3.46
CA SER A 216 -0.56 8.87 3.75
C SER A 216 -1.57 8.46 4.82
N ASN A 217 -2.19 7.30 4.70
CA ASN A 217 -3.10 6.78 5.71
C ASN A 217 -2.40 6.45 7.02
N SER A 218 -1.14 5.99 6.98
CA SER A 218 -0.37 5.79 8.19
C SER A 218 -0.22 7.09 8.99
N SER A 219 0.14 8.20 8.35
CA SER A 219 0.23 9.51 9.04
C SER A 219 -1.14 10.03 9.49
N LEU A 220 -2.18 9.82 8.70
CA LEU A 220 -3.54 10.19 9.02
C LEU A 220 -4.04 9.52 10.31
N PHE A 221 -3.92 8.19 10.41
CA PHE A 221 -4.42 7.42 11.55
C PHE A 221 -3.51 7.47 12.79
N ALA A 222 -2.19 7.62 12.58
CA ALA A 222 -1.24 7.84 13.68
C ALA A 222 -1.34 9.25 14.27
N MET A 223 -1.77 10.24 13.48
CA MET A 223 -1.65 11.68 13.78
C MET A 223 -0.19 12.11 14.03
N LYS A 224 0.76 11.44 13.36
CA LYS A 224 2.21 11.58 13.48
C LYS A 224 2.89 11.40 12.13
N HIS A 225 4.02 12.09 11.97
CA HIS A 225 4.92 11.77 10.88
C HIS A 225 5.78 10.55 11.20
N HIS A 226 6.10 9.73 10.21
CA HIS A 226 6.86 8.51 10.46
C HIS A 226 8.14 8.37 9.63
N TYR A 227 8.27 9.01 8.47
CA TYR A 227 9.43 8.77 7.62
C TYR A 227 10.72 9.43 8.08
N TYR A 228 10.66 10.69 8.47
CA TYR A 228 11.87 11.45 8.80
C TYR A 228 12.31 11.25 10.24
N GLU A 229 11.43 10.77 11.12
CA GLU A 229 11.77 10.43 12.49
C GLU A 229 12.27 8.98 12.63
N ASN A 230 11.87 8.12 11.70
CA ASN A 230 12.33 6.74 11.55
C ASN A 230 13.19 6.61 10.29
N THR A 231 14.17 7.47 10.11
CA THR A 231 15.06 7.41 8.97
C THR A 231 15.76 6.07 8.91
N TYR A 232 15.24 5.20 8.07
CA TYR A 232 15.94 3.99 7.74
C TYR A 232 16.38 4.02 6.27
N PRO A 233 17.65 3.72 6.00
CA PRO A 233 18.13 3.71 4.62
C PRO A 233 17.43 2.63 3.82
N GLY A 234 16.92 2.97 2.66
CA GLY A 234 16.43 2.05 1.68
C GLY A 234 14.91 1.89 1.60
N ASN A 235 14.49 0.75 1.10
CA ASN A 235 13.12 0.48 0.64
C ASN A 235 12.11 0.14 1.75
N LEU A 236 12.36 0.52 3.00
CA LEU A 236 11.50 0.19 4.14
C LEU A 236 10.52 1.30 4.49
N LYS A 237 10.28 2.21 3.58
CA LYS A 237 9.39 3.37 3.71
C LYS A 237 7.95 3.02 4.13
N THR A 238 7.49 1.82 3.83
CA THR A 238 6.14 1.35 4.16
C THR A 238 6.10 0.39 5.34
N TYR A 239 7.28 0.05 5.91
CA TYR A 239 7.34 -0.89 7.03
C TYR A 239 6.54 -0.38 8.23
N GLY A 240 5.67 -1.22 8.76
CA GLY A 240 4.79 -0.88 9.88
C GLY A 240 3.57 -0.04 9.53
N SER A 241 3.48 0.55 8.33
CA SER A 241 2.35 1.42 7.96
C SER A 241 1.00 0.71 7.99
N GLN A 242 0.91 -0.56 7.60
CA GLN A 242 -0.33 -1.33 7.69
C GLN A 242 -0.78 -1.56 9.12
N GLU A 243 0.15 -1.75 10.07
CA GLU A 243 -0.15 -1.90 11.49
C GLU A 243 -0.75 -0.61 12.08
N VAL A 244 -0.44 0.54 11.50
CA VAL A 244 -1.04 1.83 11.89
C VAL A 244 -2.44 1.98 11.33
N VAL A 245 -2.72 1.48 10.13
CA VAL A 245 -4.05 1.65 9.48
C VAL A 245 -5.03 0.58 9.95
N VAL A 246 -4.67 -0.69 9.88
CA VAL A 246 -5.58 -1.83 10.15
C VAL A 246 -5.16 -2.72 11.31
N GLY A 247 -4.05 -2.41 11.99
CA GLY A 247 -3.49 -3.17 13.10
C GLY A 247 -3.59 -2.44 14.44
N ASP A 248 -2.75 -2.89 15.39
CA ASP A 248 -2.83 -2.51 16.81
C ASP A 248 -2.32 -1.08 17.11
N TYR A 249 -1.66 -0.40 16.15
CA TYR A 249 -1.05 0.93 16.35
C TYR A 249 -1.89 2.11 15.82
N ASN A 250 -3.19 1.94 15.70
CA ASN A 250 -4.09 2.96 15.20
C ASN A 250 -4.56 3.90 16.32
N ASN A 251 -3.90 5.04 16.50
CA ASN A 251 -4.23 6.02 17.53
C ASN A 251 -5.65 6.58 17.39
N THR A 252 -6.09 6.81 16.16
CA THR A 252 -7.45 7.33 15.88
C THR A 252 -8.52 6.37 16.39
N LEU A 253 -8.37 5.07 16.07
CA LEU A 253 -9.35 4.07 16.53
C LEU A 253 -9.29 3.84 18.04
N GLN A 254 -8.11 3.92 18.67
CA GLN A 254 -8.00 3.84 20.14
C GLN A 254 -8.76 4.96 20.83
N ILE A 255 -8.69 6.22 20.32
CA ILE A 255 -9.46 7.33 20.88
C ILE A 255 -10.96 7.10 20.68
N LEU A 256 -11.37 6.63 19.51
CA LEU A 256 -12.78 6.32 19.22
C LEU A 256 -13.31 5.19 20.12
N GLU A 257 -12.54 4.13 20.33
CA GLU A 257 -12.88 3.04 21.24
C GLU A 257 -13.04 3.53 22.70
N ASN A 258 -12.14 4.40 23.17
CA ASN A 258 -12.24 5.04 24.49
C ASN A 258 -13.53 5.89 24.65
N ASN A 259 -14.13 6.28 23.53
CA ASN A 259 -15.39 7.02 23.47
C ASN A 259 -16.59 6.14 23.03
N ALA A 260 -16.45 4.82 23.17
CA ALA A 260 -17.49 3.81 22.92
C ALA A 260 -18.00 3.78 21.45
N TYR A 261 -17.18 4.19 20.49
CA TYR A 261 -17.50 4.02 19.06
C TYR A 261 -17.35 2.57 18.64
N LYS A 262 -18.25 2.17 17.74
CA LYS A 262 -18.11 0.96 16.92
C LYS A 262 -17.47 1.32 15.59
N THR A 263 -16.45 0.57 15.19
CA THR A 263 -15.59 0.92 14.06
C THR A 263 -15.79 -0.05 12.90
N HIS A 264 -15.99 0.51 11.70
CA HIS A 264 -16.33 -0.24 10.50
C HIS A 264 -15.36 0.14 9.36
N PHE A 265 -14.70 -0.86 8.78
CA PHE A 265 -13.88 -0.69 7.58
C PHE A 265 -14.63 -1.28 6.37
N ILE A 266 -14.92 -0.44 5.39
CA ILE A 266 -15.63 -0.81 4.15
C ILE A 266 -14.71 -0.49 2.97
N THR A 267 -14.30 -1.50 2.24
CA THR A 267 -13.44 -1.36 1.05
C THR A 267 -13.86 -2.33 -0.03
N ASP A 268 -13.57 -2.03 -1.29
CA ASP A 268 -13.82 -2.94 -2.41
C ASP A 268 -12.64 -3.86 -2.73
N ASN A 269 -11.50 -3.64 -2.11
CA ASN A 269 -10.25 -4.33 -2.43
C ASN A 269 -9.52 -4.84 -1.18
N SER A 270 -8.39 -5.50 -1.38
CA SER A 270 -7.58 -6.07 -0.30
C SER A 270 -6.32 -5.27 0.04
N TYR A 271 -6.16 -4.05 -0.47
CA TYR A 271 -4.90 -3.31 -0.40
C TYR A 271 -4.30 -3.23 1.02
N PHE A 272 -5.11 -2.82 2.01
CA PHE A 272 -4.69 -2.79 3.41
C PHE A 272 -4.68 -4.17 4.09
N LEU A 273 -5.28 -5.19 3.48
CA LEU A 273 -5.50 -6.51 4.07
C LEU A 273 -4.54 -7.58 3.54
N VAL A 274 -3.73 -7.25 2.52
CA VAL A 274 -2.78 -8.19 1.92
C VAL A 274 -1.78 -8.64 2.99
N ASN A 275 -1.72 -9.97 3.21
CA ASN A 275 -0.83 -10.65 4.15
C ASN A 275 -1.01 -10.30 5.63
N ARG A 276 -1.91 -9.41 6.00
CA ARG A 276 -2.19 -9.01 7.38
C ARG A 276 -3.66 -9.19 7.73
N LYS A 277 -3.91 -9.60 8.96
CA LYS A 277 -5.27 -9.59 9.49
C LYS A 277 -5.59 -8.19 9.97
N GLN A 278 -6.74 -7.67 9.53
CA GLN A 278 -7.33 -6.51 10.14
C GLN A 278 -7.66 -6.85 11.61
N LYS A 279 -7.26 -6.00 12.55
CA LYS A 279 -7.48 -6.15 13.99
C LYS A 279 -8.04 -4.88 14.63
N ALA A 280 -7.83 -3.74 13.99
CA ALA A 280 -8.15 -2.43 14.55
C ALA A 280 -9.64 -2.10 14.49
N PHE A 281 -10.37 -2.60 13.49
CA PHE A 281 -11.80 -2.32 13.32
C PHE A 281 -12.66 -3.46 13.86
N ASP A 282 -13.83 -3.13 14.46
CA ASP A 282 -14.81 -4.12 14.92
C ASP A 282 -15.41 -4.92 13.74
N PHE A 283 -15.54 -4.28 12.58
CA PHE A 283 -16.09 -4.88 11.37
C PHE A 283 -15.28 -4.54 10.12
N CYS A 284 -15.15 -5.51 9.22
CA CYS A 284 -14.66 -5.32 7.86
C CYS A 284 -15.53 -6.12 6.89
N ASN A 285 -15.94 -5.48 5.77
CA ASN A 285 -16.80 -6.14 4.77
C ASN A 285 -16.05 -7.19 3.94
N VAL A 286 -14.73 -7.09 3.80
CA VAL A 286 -13.94 -8.06 3.06
C VAL A 286 -13.66 -9.29 3.93
N ASP A 287 -14.10 -10.46 3.47
CA ASP A 287 -13.78 -11.74 4.09
C ASP A 287 -12.30 -12.07 3.86
N GLN A 288 -11.49 -11.86 4.88
CA GLN A 288 -10.05 -12.07 4.82
C GLN A 288 -9.63 -13.50 4.49
N SER A 289 -10.50 -14.49 4.73
CA SER A 289 -10.22 -15.88 4.33
C SER A 289 -10.18 -16.07 2.82
N LYS A 290 -10.78 -15.14 2.08
CA LYS A 290 -10.80 -15.12 0.60
C LYS A 290 -9.66 -14.31 0.00
N VAL A 291 -8.97 -13.48 0.78
CA VAL A 291 -7.80 -12.72 0.32
C VAL A 291 -6.68 -13.71 0.01
N LYS A 292 -6.21 -13.69 -1.22
CA LYS A 292 -5.17 -14.62 -1.67
C LYS A 292 -3.83 -14.27 -1.03
N LEU A 293 -3.04 -15.29 -0.73
CA LEU A 293 -1.73 -15.15 -0.09
C LEU A 293 -0.75 -14.22 -0.84
N TYR A 294 -0.92 -14.07 -2.14
CA TYR A 294 -0.14 -13.19 -3.02
C TYR A 294 -1.08 -12.33 -3.85
N ASP A 295 -1.98 -11.63 -3.17
CA ASP A 295 -2.85 -10.65 -3.80
C ASP A 295 -2.05 -9.39 -4.16
N SER A 296 -2.42 -8.74 -5.26
CA SER A 296 -1.84 -7.45 -5.63
C SER A 296 -2.46 -6.27 -4.87
N GLY A 297 -3.53 -6.52 -4.10
CA GLY A 297 -4.28 -5.48 -3.39
C GLY A 297 -5.28 -4.71 -4.24
N GLY A 298 -5.16 -4.74 -5.55
CA GLY A 298 -5.98 -3.93 -6.45
C GLY A 298 -7.15 -4.64 -7.14
N VAL A 299 -7.44 -5.90 -6.76
CA VAL A 299 -8.57 -6.64 -7.34
C VAL A 299 -9.83 -6.38 -6.52
N PRO A 300 -10.93 -5.87 -7.12
CA PRO A 300 -12.20 -5.70 -6.40
C PRO A 300 -12.74 -7.05 -5.91
N TYR A 301 -13.17 -7.09 -4.65
CA TYR A 301 -13.78 -8.25 -4.00
C TYR A 301 -15.29 -8.12 -3.85
N THR A 302 -15.78 -6.87 -3.77
CA THR A 302 -17.18 -6.59 -3.41
C THR A 302 -17.60 -5.21 -3.92
N ASP A 303 -18.91 -4.90 -3.80
CA ASP A 303 -19.48 -3.61 -4.12
C ASP A 303 -19.75 -2.80 -2.84
N ILE A 304 -19.04 -1.70 -2.67
CA ILE A 304 -19.11 -0.84 -1.49
C ILE A 304 -20.53 -0.32 -1.23
N ILE A 305 -21.25 0.09 -2.27
CA ILE A 305 -22.59 0.66 -2.12
C ILE A 305 -23.54 -0.37 -1.50
N THR A 306 -23.52 -1.59 -2.01
CA THR A 306 -24.35 -2.69 -1.51
C THR A 306 -23.96 -3.04 -0.08
N ASP A 307 -22.67 -3.21 0.20
CA ASP A 307 -22.17 -3.60 1.52
C ASP A 307 -22.47 -2.52 2.56
N PHE A 308 -22.14 -1.26 2.26
CA PHE A 308 -22.37 -0.14 3.15
C PHE A 308 -23.85 0.04 3.47
N ASN A 309 -24.71 -0.01 2.44
CA ASN A 309 -26.16 0.08 2.66
C ASN A 309 -26.70 -1.08 3.52
N SER A 310 -26.11 -2.26 3.43
CA SER A 310 -26.46 -3.39 4.31
C SER A 310 -26.00 -3.15 5.75
N VAL A 311 -24.79 -2.65 5.95
CA VAL A 311 -24.21 -2.43 7.29
C VAL A 311 -24.90 -1.29 8.01
N ILE A 312 -25.10 -0.14 7.37
CA ILE A 312 -25.68 1.06 8.00
C ILE A 312 -27.08 0.82 8.55
N GLN A 313 -27.83 -0.12 7.98
CA GLN A 313 -29.18 -0.51 8.46
C GLN A 313 -29.15 -1.30 9.77
N THR A 314 -28.03 -1.90 10.11
CA THR A 314 -27.90 -2.83 11.25
C THR A 314 -27.19 -2.23 12.45
N VAL A 315 -26.55 -1.07 12.29
CA VAL A 315 -25.78 -0.43 13.37
C VAL A 315 -26.71 0.39 14.30
N SER A 316 -26.20 0.67 15.49
CA SER A 316 -26.88 1.55 16.45
C SER A 316 -27.02 2.98 15.90
N ALA A 317 -27.95 3.76 16.46
CA ALA A 317 -28.22 5.12 16.01
C ALA A 317 -27.08 6.12 16.26
N SER A 318 -26.09 5.80 17.09
CA SER A 318 -24.99 6.71 17.45
C SER A 318 -23.70 5.97 17.77
N ASN A 319 -22.60 6.72 17.78
CA ASN A 319 -21.25 6.26 18.09
C ASN A 319 -20.73 5.21 17.11
N ASN A 320 -20.93 5.43 15.81
CA ASN A 320 -20.31 4.62 14.77
C ASN A 320 -19.28 5.43 14.02
N PHE A 321 -18.16 4.78 13.72
CA PHE A 321 -17.11 5.29 12.83
C PHE A 321 -16.99 4.38 11.62
N PHE A 322 -17.14 4.96 10.44
CA PHE A 322 -16.94 4.26 9.18
C PHE A 322 -15.72 4.81 8.46
N PHE A 323 -14.79 3.95 8.11
CA PHE A 323 -13.76 4.23 7.12
C PHE A 323 -14.14 3.51 5.84
N ILE A 324 -14.49 4.28 4.79
CA ILE A 324 -14.96 3.77 3.50
C ILE A 324 -13.94 4.17 2.45
N GLU A 325 -13.20 3.22 1.93
CA GLU A 325 -12.11 3.45 0.98
C GLU A 325 -12.42 2.77 -0.36
N LYS A 326 -12.17 3.50 -1.46
CA LYS A 326 -12.29 2.99 -2.82
C LYS A 326 -11.20 3.54 -3.72
N THR A 327 -10.61 2.66 -4.53
CA THR A 327 -9.57 3.01 -5.51
C THR A 327 -10.17 3.74 -6.72
N ILE A 328 -10.77 4.92 -6.48
CA ILE A 328 -11.34 5.81 -7.50
C ILE A 328 -11.29 7.28 -7.04
N PRO A 329 -10.94 8.28 -7.88
CA PRO A 329 -10.54 8.16 -9.29
C PRO A 329 -9.19 7.47 -9.50
N SER A 330 -8.47 7.15 -8.41
CA SER A 330 -7.10 6.66 -8.44
C SER A 330 -6.15 7.70 -9.05
N HIS A 331 -5.01 7.31 -9.49
CA HIS A 331 -3.96 8.17 -10.03
C HIS A 331 -3.64 7.78 -11.48
N VAL A 332 -2.73 8.50 -12.14
CA VAL A 332 -2.14 8.08 -13.42
C VAL A 332 -1.50 6.68 -13.25
N THR A 333 -1.22 6.00 -14.37
CA THR A 333 -0.65 4.64 -14.28
C THR A 333 0.58 4.56 -13.37
N HIS A 334 0.76 3.44 -12.68
CA HIS A 334 1.87 3.29 -11.74
C HIS A 334 3.23 3.17 -12.43
N GLU A 335 3.29 2.38 -13.52
CA GLU A 335 4.54 1.99 -14.17
C GLU A 335 4.68 2.52 -15.58
N LYS A 336 5.93 2.85 -15.96
CA LYS A 336 6.29 3.34 -17.30
C LYS A 336 5.78 2.47 -18.46
N GLY A 337 5.73 1.14 -18.27
CA GLY A 337 5.34 0.19 -19.31
C GLY A 337 3.88 0.28 -19.77
N TYR A 338 3.04 0.94 -18.99
CA TYR A 338 1.59 1.01 -19.22
C TYR A 338 1.07 2.42 -19.51
N THR A 339 1.95 3.43 -19.54
CA THR A 339 1.53 4.83 -19.69
C THR A 339 0.96 5.13 -21.07
N LEU A 340 -0.11 5.92 -21.07
CA LEU A 340 -0.71 6.53 -22.27
C LEU A 340 -0.09 7.92 -22.58
N GLY A 341 0.98 8.31 -21.88
CA GLY A 341 1.54 9.65 -21.91
C GLY A 341 0.67 10.66 -21.13
N VAL A 342 1.26 11.84 -20.83
CA VAL A 342 0.63 12.85 -19.97
C VAL A 342 -0.82 13.16 -20.35
N ALA A 343 -1.09 13.37 -21.64
CA ALA A 343 -2.44 13.72 -22.10
C ALA A 343 -3.44 12.56 -21.95
N GLY A 344 -3.02 11.33 -22.29
CA GLY A 344 -3.87 10.15 -22.15
C GLY A 344 -4.14 9.79 -20.69
N GLU A 345 -3.15 9.90 -19.82
CA GLU A 345 -3.31 9.68 -18.38
C GLU A 345 -4.27 10.70 -17.75
N ARG A 346 -4.16 11.98 -18.12
CA ARG A 346 -5.10 13.02 -17.70
C ARG A 346 -6.53 12.69 -18.13
N GLU A 347 -6.75 12.32 -19.39
CA GLU A 347 -8.08 11.98 -19.88
C GLU A 347 -8.70 10.81 -19.12
N GLN A 348 -7.92 9.76 -18.87
CA GLN A 348 -8.38 8.61 -18.10
C GLN A 348 -8.69 8.97 -16.63
N TYR A 349 -7.86 9.81 -15.99
CA TYR A 349 -8.10 10.29 -14.65
C TYR A 349 -9.43 11.06 -14.57
N LEU A 350 -9.67 12.02 -15.47
CA LEU A 350 -10.89 12.83 -15.47
C LEU A 350 -12.16 12.00 -15.68
N LYS A 351 -12.14 10.99 -16.54
CA LYS A 351 -13.25 10.05 -16.68
C LYS A 351 -13.56 9.30 -15.38
N ARG A 352 -12.53 8.87 -14.67
CA ARG A 352 -12.71 8.20 -13.38
C ARG A 352 -13.15 9.17 -12.28
N LEU A 353 -12.76 10.45 -12.37
CA LEU A 353 -13.22 11.49 -11.46
C LEU A 353 -14.74 11.69 -11.55
N GLU A 354 -15.33 11.67 -12.73
CA GLU A 354 -16.78 11.72 -12.93
C GLU A 354 -17.48 10.54 -12.24
N ILE A 355 -16.97 9.33 -12.42
CA ILE A 355 -17.50 8.13 -11.76
C ILE A 355 -17.32 8.23 -10.21
N ALA A 356 -16.22 8.83 -9.74
CA ALA A 356 -16.02 9.06 -8.31
C ALA A 356 -17.06 10.03 -7.74
N ASN A 357 -17.40 11.10 -8.47
CA ASN A 357 -18.46 12.05 -8.07
C ASN A 357 -19.82 11.37 -7.94
N GLU A 358 -20.18 10.50 -8.90
CA GLU A 358 -21.42 9.72 -8.85
C GLU A 358 -21.44 8.77 -7.65
N TRP A 359 -20.35 8.05 -7.40
CA TRP A 359 -20.21 7.14 -6.27
C TRP A 359 -20.31 7.88 -4.92
N LEU A 360 -19.61 9.01 -4.77
CA LEU A 360 -19.68 9.85 -3.57
C LEU A 360 -21.11 10.37 -3.33
N THR A 361 -21.77 10.82 -4.37
CA THR A 361 -23.17 11.27 -4.28
C THR A 361 -24.10 10.15 -3.76
N GLN A 362 -23.97 8.93 -4.29
CA GLN A 362 -24.74 7.79 -3.83
C GLN A 362 -24.50 7.44 -2.36
N LEU A 363 -23.23 7.47 -1.90
CA LEU A 363 -22.91 7.23 -0.49
C LEU A 363 -23.51 8.30 0.42
N ILE A 364 -23.37 9.58 0.05
CA ILE A 364 -23.93 10.70 0.82
C ILE A 364 -25.47 10.56 0.93
N ASP A 365 -26.14 10.20 -0.16
CA ASP A 365 -27.59 10.02 -0.14
C ASP A 365 -28.02 8.82 0.73
N ILE A 366 -27.24 7.73 0.75
CA ILE A 366 -27.45 6.62 1.67
C ILE A 366 -27.27 7.08 3.12
N ILE A 367 -26.22 7.83 3.43
CA ILE A 367 -25.99 8.32 4.79
C ILE A 367 -27.18 9.17 5.26
N TYR A 368 -27.60 10.17 4.50
CA TYR A 368 -28.73 11.03 4.87
C TYR A 368 -30.08 10.30 4.98
N LYS A 369 -30.21 9.14 4.37
CA LYS A 369 -31.40 8.30 4.53
C LYS A 369 -31.51 7.69 5.93
N TYR A 370 -30.37 7.40 6.57
CA TYR A 370 -30.30 6.69 7.85
C TYR A 370 -29.80 7.54 9.02
N ASP A 371 -29.20 8.70 8.74
CA ASP A 371 -28.60 9.59 9.73
C ASP A 371 -28.95 11.03 9.39
N GLU A 372 -29.69 11.69 10.29
CA GLU A 372 -30.17 13.06 10.07
C GLU A 372 -29.10 14.12 10.35
N ASN A 373 -28.09 13.80 11.17
CA ASN A 373 -27.05 14.75 11.59
C ASN A 373 -25.65 14.12 11.59
N PRO A 374 -25.21 13.55 10.46
CA PRO A 374 -23.92 12.88 10.36
C PRO A 374 -22.75 13.85 10.34
N MET A 375 -21.60 13.41 10.80
CA MET A 375 -20.31 13.96 10.39
C MET A 375 -19.81 13.20 9.16
N ILE A 376 -19.67 13.88 8.02
CA ILE A 376 -19.15 13.26 6.80
C ILE A 376 -17.86 13.96 6.40
N VAL A 377 -16.78 13.18 6.26
CA VAL A 377 -15.46 13.64 5.86
C VAL A 377 -15.13 12.99 4.51
N LEU A 378 -15.08 13.79 3.45
CA LEU A 378 -14.54 13.33 2.16
C LEU A 378 -13.07 13.73 2.11
N VAL A 379 -12.17 12.76 2.07
CA VAL A 379 -10.72 13.00 2.12
C VAL A 379 -9.98 12.15 1.10
N GLY A 380 -9.26 12.79 0.17
CA GLY A 380 -8.29 12.11 -0.69
C GLY A 380 -7.01 11.79 0.09
N ASP A 381 -6.47 10.61 -0.09
CA ASP A 381 -5.21 10.20 0.54
C ASP A 381 -3.98 10.88 -0.08
N HIS A 382 -4.03 11.20 -1.37
CA HIS A 382 -3.07 12.00 -2.15
C HIS A 382 -3.76 12.60 -3.38
N GLY A 383 -3.02 13.31 -4.22
CA GLY A 383 -3.54 13.84 -5.48
C GLY A 383 -3.50 12.84 -6.62
N GLY A 384 -3.97 13.24 -7.81
CA GLY A 384 -4.13 12.35 -8.98
C GLY A 384 -2.87 12.14 -9.81
N TYR A 385 -1.76 12.83 -9.52
CA TYR A 385 -0.50 12.81 -10.28
C TYR A 385 -0.62 13.23 -11.74
N VAL A 386 -1.70 13.89 -12.10
CA VAL A 386 -1.89 14.41 -13.46
C VAL A 386 -0.77 15.41 -13.78
N GLY A 387 -0.20 15.32 -14.97
CA GLY A 387 1.02 16.02 -15.37
C GLY A 387 2.24 15.10 -15.46
N LEU A 388 2.24 14.00 -14.71
CA LEU A 388 3.22 12.91 -14.83
C LEU A 388 2.79 11.89 -15.88
N GLN A 389 3.74 11.13 -16.41
CA GLN A 389 3.45 10.00 -17.29
C GLN A 389 3.09 8.73 -16.50
N TYR A 390 3.70 8.56 -15.30
CA TYR A 390 3.46 7.45 -14.39
C TYR A 390 3.92 7.81 -12.97
N VAL A 391 3.33 7.20 -11.96
CA VAL A 391 3.56 7.55 -10.55
C VAL A 391 5.03 7.42 -10.13
N GLN A 392 5.74 6.36 -10.55
CA GLN A 392 7.13 6.13 -10.14
C GLN A 392 8.10 7.25 -10.54
N GLU A 393 7.71 8.21 -11.39
CA GLU A 393 8.55 9.38 -11.68
C GLU A 393 8.87 10.18 -10.42
N VAL A 394 7.95 10.25 -9.46
CA VAL A 394 8.14 10.99 -8.20
C VAL A 394 9.28 10.44 -7.34
N GLU A 395 9.58 9.15 -7.49
CA GLU A 395 10.64 8.48 -6.74
C GLU A 395 12.00 8.47 -7.48
N THR A 396 11.99 8.74 -8.78
CA THR A 396 13.17 8.54 -9.65
C THR A 396 13.76 9.83 -10.20
N ARG A 397 13.03 10.94 -10.11
CA ARG A 397 13.52 12.26 -10.51
C ARG A 397 12.94 13.36 -9.64
N LYS A 398 13.62 14.49 -9.60
CA LYS A 398 13.04 15.72 -9.06
C LYS A 398 11.89 16.15 -9.98
N ILE A 399 10.68 16.23 -9.42
CA ILE A 399 9.48 16.72 -10.09
C ILE A 399 9.37 18.25 -9.94
N ASN A 400 8.69 18.90 -10.90
CA ASN A 400 8.50 20.35 -10.87
C ASN A 400 7.37 20.75 -9.89
N ALA A 401 7.12 22.06 -9.75
CA ALA A 401 6.14 22.57 -8.78
C ALA A 401 4.70 22.12 -9.10
N GLU A 402 4.30 22.15 -10.38
CA GLU A 402 2.96 21.73 -10.82
C GLU A 402 2.75 20.23 -10.57
N GLU A 403 3.72 19.39 -10.95
CA GLU A 403 3.73 17.94 -10.68
C GLU A 403 3.70 17.63 -9.19
N THR A 404 4.44 18.41 -8.37
CA THR A 404 4.45 18.25 -6.91
C THR A 404 3.08 18.56 -6.32
N ILE A 405 2.49 19.68 -6.68
CA ILE A 405 1.15 20.04 -6.21
C ILE A 405 0.12 19.00 -6.64
N SER A 406 0.17 18.57 -7.90
CA SER A 406 -0.72 17.52 -8.41
C SER A 406 -0.61 16.19 -7.67
N SER A 407 0.56 15.88 -7.10
CA SER A 407 0.79 14.64 -6.35
C SER A 407 0.29 14.70 -4.91
N PHE A 408 0.30 15.87 -4.27
CA PHE A 408 0.02 16.01 -2.84
C PHE A 408 -1.27 16.74 -2.51
N ASN A 409 -1.74 17.68 -3.36
CA ASN A 409 -2.96 18.43 -3.12
C ASN A 409 -4.18 17.51 -3.26
N SER A 410 -4.75 17.11 -2.14
CA SER A 410 -5.83 16.13 -2.07
C SER A 410 -7.13 16.75 -1.52
N LEU A 411 -8.26 16.13 -1.87
CA LEU A 411 -9.57 16.56 -1.41
C LEU A 411 -9.66 16.56 0.11
N LEU A 412 -10.21 17.64 0.68
CA LEU A 412 -10.85 17.63 1.99
C LEU A 412 -12.09 18.50 1.97
N THR A 413 -13.23 17.91 2.22
CA THR A 413 -14.46 18.61 2.48
C THR A 413 -15.23 17.91 3.59
N ILE A 414 -15.80 18.66 4.54
CA ILE A 414 -16.42 18.13 5.75
C ILE A 414 -17.83 18.68 5.92
N LYS A 415 -18.81 17.80 6.11
CA LYS A 415 -20.10 18.13 6.70
C LYS A 415 -19.99 17.93 8.20
N TRP A 416 -19.97 19.02 8.92
CA TRP A 416 -19.97 19.02 10.38
C TRP A 416 -21.38 18.77 10.94
N PRO A 417 -21.53 18.15 12.12
CA PRO A 417 -22.82 18.07 12.82
C PRO A 417 -23.35 19.47 13.16
N ASN A 418 -24.65 19.63 13.26
CA ASN A 418 -25.29 20.94 13.44
C ASN A 418 -24.93 21.64 14.77
N GLU A 419 -24.66 20.86 15.81
CA GLU A 419 -24.30 21.34 17.16
C GLU A 419 -22.81 21.74 17.28
N VAL A 420 -22.02 21.47 16.26
CA VAL A 420 -20.55 21.73 16.27
C VAL A 420 -20.24 22.98 15.49
N SER A 421 -19.61 23.96 16.13
CA SER A 421 -19.09 25.14 15.44
C SER A 421 -17.70 24.85 14.88
N ALA A 422 -17.61 24.85 13.56
CA ALA A 422 -16.37 24.64 12.82
C ALA A 422 -15.93 25.87 12.02
N GLU A 423 -16.43 27.06 12.42
CA GLU A 423 -16.08 28.31 11.77
C GLU A 423 -14.60 28.63 11.95
N ASN A 424 -13.95 29.09 10.88
CA ASN A 424 -12.54 29.49 10.85
C ASN A 424 -11.51 28.36 11.15
N LEU A 425 -11.90 27.10 11.06
CA LEU A 425 -10.95 26.00 11.18
C LEU A 425 -10.05 25.95 9.95
N SER A 426 -8.75 25.82 10.18
CA SER A 426 -7.76 25.59 9.15
C SER A 426 -7.21 24.16 9.29
N ILE A 427 -7.54 23.30 8.35
CA ILE A 427 -7.01 21.93 8.26
C ILE A 427 -6.19 21.85 6.98
N LYS A 428 -4.86 21.78 7.12
CA LYS A 428 -3.93 21.92 6.00
C LYS A 428 -3.32 20.60 5.53
N SER A 429 -3.28 19.55 6.37
CA SER A 429 -2.68 18.29 5.97
C SER A 429 -3.25 17.09 6.72
N SER A 430 -3.05 15.90 6.11
CA SER A 430 -3.60 14.62 6.58
C SER A 430 -3.21 14.31 8.02
N VAL A 431 -1.95 14.55 8.42
CA VAL A 431 -1.44 14.23 9.77
C VAL A 431 -2.18 14.96 10.88
N ASN A 432 -2.77 16.12 10.59
CA ASN A 432 -3.50 16.93 11.55
C ASN A 432 -5.03 16.82 11.46
N LEU A 433 -5.56 16.03 10.51
CA LEU A 433 -7.01 15.93 10.29
C LEU A 433 -7.74 15.40 11.53
N PHE A 434 -7.42 14.21 12.01
CA PHE A 434 -8.09 13.61 13.17
C PHE A 434 -7.82 14.37 14.46
N ARG A 435 -6.61 14.90 14.66
CA ARG A 435 -6.33 15.80 15.79
C ARG A 435 -7.28 16.99 15.82
N THR A 436 -7.54 17.61 14.66
CA THR A 436 -8.47 18.72 14.56
C THR A 436 -9.92 18.28 14.79
N ILE A 437 -10.35 17.16 14.21
CA ILE A 437 -11.69 16.60 14.44
C ILE A 437 -11.92 16.35 15.92
N PHE A 438 -10.99 15.67 16.58
CA PHE A 438 -11.10 15.34 18.01
C PHE A 438 -11.04 16.60 18.91
N SER A 439 -10.22 17.59 18.56
CA SER A 439 -10.21 18.88 19.25
C SER A 439 -11.57 19.58 19.22
N VAL A 440 -12.24 19.50 18.08
CA VAL A 440 -13.56 20.12 17.90
C VAL A 440 -14.64 19.31 18.61
N LEU A 441 -14.69 17.99 18.40
CA LEU A 441 -15.71 17.11 19.01
C LEU A 441 -15.56 17.02 20.54
N GLY A 442 -14.35 17.16 21.06
CA GLY A 442 -14.03 17.15 22.49
C GLY A 442 -13.99 18.55 23.12
N ASN A 443 -14.34 19.60 22.38
CA ASN A 443 -14.27 20.99 22.83
C ASN A 443 -12.92 21.33 23.51
N SER A 444 -11.82 20.86 22.93
CA SER A 444 -10.48 20.93 23.49
C SER A 444 -9.48 21.60 22.55
N PRO A 445 -9.62 22.92 22.30
CA PRO A 445 -8.82 23.66 21.33
C PRO A 445 -7.31 23.67 21.63
N GLU A 446 -6.92 23.45 22.88
CA GLU A 446 -5.52 23.35 23.31
C GLU A 446 -4.76 22.16 22.68
N LEU A 447 -5.46 21.13 22.19
CA LEU A 447 -4.85 20.00 21.47
C LEU A 447 -4.22 20.44 20.14
N LEU A 448 -4.67 21.57 19.60
CA LEU A 448 -4.12 22.14 18.37
C LEU A 448 -2.75 22.81 18.55
N ALA A 449 -2.30 23.03 19.79
CA ALA A 449 -0.96 23.52 20.08
C ALA A 449 0.13 22.48 19.73
N ASN A 450 -0.23 21.18 19.71
CA ASN A 450 0.69 20.08 19.42
C ASN A 450 0.48 19.50 18.01
N LYS A 451 0.05 20.34 17.05
CA LYS A 451 -0.03 19.94 15.65
C LYS A 451 1.35 19.56 15.12
N GLU A 452 1.37 18.52 14.33
CA GLU A 452 2.54 18.16 13.51
C GLU A 452 2.75 19.20 12.39
N PRO A 453 3.98 19.39 11.89
CA PRO A 453 4.22 20.24 10.73
C PRO A 453 3.37 19.81 9.52
N ASN A 454 2.77 20.79 8.82
CA ASN A 454 1.99 20.52 7.61
C ASN A 454 2.87 20.33 6.38
N THR A 455 4.00 19.66 6.52
CA THR A 455 4.98 19.44 5.46
C THR A 455 4.69 18.15 4.71
N SER A 456 5.09 18.11 3.43
CA SER A 456 4.97 16.89 2.61
C SER A 456 6.33 16.36 2.21
N TYR A 457 6.45 15.04 2.19
CA TYR A 457 7.72 14.34 2.03
C TYR A 457 7.67 13.30 0.92
N ILE A 458 8.81 13.13 0.23
CA ILE A 458 8.98 12.17 -0.85
C ILE A 458 10.32 11.44 -0.72
N PRO A 459 10.37 10.12 -0.93
CA PRO A 459 11.62 9.40 -1.12
C PRO A 459 12.07 9.56 -2.57
N LEU A 460 13.35 9.89 -2.79
CA LEU A 460 13.96 9.90 -4.10
C LEU A 460 15.11 8.87 -4.12
N TYR A 461 15.03 7.90 -5.03
CA TYR A 461 16.08 6.90 -5.23
C TYR A 461 17.25 7.53 -5.99
N ASP A 462 18.04 8.33 -5.28
CA ASP A 462 19.18 9.09 -5.80
C ASP A 462 20.53 8.37 -5.63
N SER A 463 20.53 7.18 -5.02
CA SER A 463 21.73 6.39 -4.79
C SER A 463 21.51 4.89 -5.04
N PHE A 464 22.62 4.18 -5.27
CA PHE A 464 22.60 2.71 -5.38
C PHE A 464 22.15 2.00 -4.08
N PHE A 465 22.31 2.67 -2.95
CA PHE A 465 22.04 2.08 -1.62
C PHE A 465 20.65 2.39 -1.07
N GLY A 466 19.83 3.18 -1.76
CA GLY A 466 18.45 3.47 -1.33
C GLY A 466 17.98 4.87 -1.71
N ALA A 467 16.88 5.28 -1.06
CA ALA A 467 16.27 6.58 -1.24
C ALA A 467 16.75 7.57 -0.18
N SER A 468 16.94 8.82 -0.60
CA SER A 468 17.01 9.96 0.31
C SER A 468 15.62 10.57 0.44
N TYR A 469 15.28 11.07 1.62
CA TYR A 469 14.00 11.74 1.85
C TYR A 469 14.14 13.25 1.61
N TYR A 470 13.14 13.81 0.94
CA TYR A 470 13.06 15.23 0.63
C TYR A 470 11.75 15.80 1.16
N LYS A 471 11.84 16.94 1.83
CA LYS A 471 10.70 17.81 2.06
C LYS A 471 10.38 18.50 0.73
N CYS A 472 9.19 18.28 0.18
CA CYS A 472 8.79 18.80 -1.13
C CYS A 472 7.78 19.94 -1.04
N ILE A 473 6.98 20.01 0.04
CA ILE A 473 6.11 21.14 0.36
C ILE A 473 6.37 21.55 1.81
N ASN A 474 6.62 22.84 2.05
CA ASN A 474 6.86 23.36 3.39
C ASN A 474 5.55 23.74 4.12
N GLU A 475 5.67 24.25 5.34
CA GLU A 475 4.54 24.67 6.19
C GLU A 475 3.67 25.77 5.54
N ASP A 476 4.27 26.64 4.73
CA ASP A 476 3.63 27.77 4.06
C ASP A 476 3.01 27.40 2.69
N TYR A 477 2.96 26.10 2.37
CA TYR A 477 2.46 25.56 1.09
C TYR A 477 3.33 25.92 -0.12
N GLU A 478 4.61 26.21 0.11
CA GLU A 478 5.55 26.44 -0.98
C GLU A 478 6.24 25.14 -1.39
N VAL A 479 6.39 24.94 -2.70
CA VAL A 479 7.14 23.80 -3.24
C VAL A 479 8.62 24.06 -3.06
N VAL A 480 9.24 23.25 -2.21
CA VAL A 480 10.68 23.21 -1.95
C VAL A 480 11.22 21.83 -2.38
N PHE A 481 12.53 21.65 -2.37
CA PHE A 481 13.10 20.32 -2.60
C PHE A 481 14.34 20.20 -1.74
N GLU A 482 14.10 20.10 -0.43
CA GLU A 482 15.14 20.12 0.59
C GLU A 482 15.38 18.69 1.07
N LYS A 483 16.62 18.23 0.89
CA LYS A 483 17.02 16.92 1.44
C LYS A 483 16.98 16.99 2.95
N ILE A 484 16.32 16.00 3.56
CA ILE A 484 16.36 15.81 5.00
C ILE A 484 17.75 15.24 5.31
N SER A 485 18.52 15.93 6.14
CA SER A 485 19.81 15.42 6.62
C SER A 485 19.57 14.28 7.61
N ASP A 486 20.31 13.20 7.41
CA ASP A 486 20.43 12.10 8.39
C ASP A 486 20.88 12.59 9.77
#